data_a4c1552e061944f22ff60819bef2c602
#
_entry.id   a4c1552e061944f22ff60819bef2c602
#
_cell.length_a   1.000
_cell.length_b   1.000
_cell.length_c   1.000
_cell.angle_alpha   90.00
_cell.angle_beta   90.00
_cell.angle_gamma   90.00
#
_symmetry.space_group_name_H-M   'P 1'
#
loop_
_entity.id
_entity.type
_entity.pdbx_description
1 polymer ?
#
loop_
_entity_poly.entity_id
_entity_poly.type
_entity_poly.pdbx_seq_one_letter_code
_entity_poly.pdbx_strand_id
1 'polypeptide(L)'
;METVEHLRDRLLARFPGANLTVVENPGPTAQHALQIDPAHARAVAEFLRDDDALRLDQCSNVTGVDWPDREVTESTKTAVPDPAGGPDKIVEKKTKRLEPGYLEVVYHLYSIARRQGPVILRQRTVNRSDQVTVTSLTPVWRSCEFQEREVFDLFGIQFTGHPDLRRILMWDNFQGHPMRKDYAEPDDYEWEPTPHGTVLEKAMKHYPAAPAEEEGA
;
A
#
# COMPACT_ATOMS: atom_id res chain seq x y z
N MET A 1 -12.63 -18.10 15.28
CA MET A 1 -11.28 -17.52 15.02
C MET A 1 -10.90 -16.68 16.23
N GLU A 2 -9.65 -16.74 16.68
CA GLU A 2 -9.17 -15.85 17.74
C GLU A 2 -9.15 -14.38 17.27
N THR A 3 -9.17 -13.43 18.20
CA THR A 3 -9.08 -12.01 17.86
C THR A 3 -7.65 -11.65 17.41
N VAL A 4 -7.50 -10.55 16.67
CA VAL A 4 -6.19 -10.12 16.16
C VAL A 4 -5.24 -9.76 17.30
N GLU A 5 -5.77 -9.22 18.40
CA GLU A 5 -5.01 -8.89 19.63
C GLU A 5 -4.46 -10.17 20.28
N HIS A 6 -5.30 -11.19 20.42
CA HIS A 6 -4.88 -12.47 20.99
C HIS A 6 -3.83 -13.17 20.10
N LEU A 7 -4.03 -13.11 18.79
CA LEU A 7 -3.07 -13.61 17.81
C LEU A 7 -1.73 -12.88 17.93
N ARG A 8 -1.74 -11.54 18.03
CA ARG A 8 -0.52 -10.72 18.25
C ARG A 8 0.22 -11.19 19.51
N ASP A 9 -0.48 -11.34 20.64
CA ASP A 9 0.16 -11.70 21.91
C ASP A 9 0.78 -13.10 21.85
N ARG A 10 0.13 -14.03 21.18
CA ARG A 10 0.65 -15.37 20.93
C ARG A 10 1.89 -15.35 20.03
N LEU A 11 1.89 -14.53 19.01
CA LEU A 11 3.04 -14.36 18.13
C LEU A 11 4.21 -13.68 18.83
N LEU A 12 3.98 -12.66 19.67
CA LEU A 12 5.03 -12.02 20.46
C LEU A 12 5.65 -12.98 21.48
N ALA A 13 4.86 -13.86 22.07
CA ALA A 13 5.38 -14.90 22.96
C ALA A 13 6.28 -15.90 22.20
N ARG A 14 5.99 -16.18 20.94
CA ARG A 14 6.76 -17.10 20.08
C ARG A 14 7.98 -16.44 19.44
N PHE A 15 7.86 -15.15 19.09
CA PHE A 15 8.87 -14.34 18.42
C PHE A 15 9.15 -13.05 19.22
N PRO A 16 9.86 -13.14 20.37
CA PRO A 16 10.02 -12.00 21.28
C PRO A 16 10.82 -10.82 20.70
N GLY A 17 11.50 -11.01 19.56
CA GLY A 17 12.21 -9.95 18.84
C GLY A 17 11.38 -9.27 17.76
N ALA A 18 10.19 -9.78 17.44
CA ALA A 18 9.36 -9.25 16.36
C ALA A 18 8.63 -7.96 16.80
N ASN A 19 8.57 -7.00 15.91
CA ASN A 19 7.73 -5.82 16.10
C ASN A 19 6.36 -6.08 15.45
N LEU A 20 5.37 -6.39 16.30
CA LEU A 20 4.01 -6.73 15.92
C LEU A 20 3.03 -5.72 16.52
N THR A 21 2.27 -5.02 15.68
CA THR A 21 1.26 -4.06 16.13
C THR A 21 -0.09 -4.35 15.48
N VAL A 22 -1.17 -4.09 16.22
CA VAL A 22 -2.52 -4.15 15.65
C VAL A 22 -2.83 -2.81 15.01
N VAL A 23 -3.23 -2.84 13.75
CA VAL A 23 -3.73 -1.69 13.02
C VAL A 23 -5.24 -1.75 13.01
N GLU A 24 -5.86 -0.85 13.75
CA GLU A 24 -7.31 -0.77 13.83
C GLU A 24 -7.91 -0.30 12.50
N ASN A 25 -9.00 -0.94 12.11
CA ASN A 25 -9.83 -0.51 11.00
C ASN A 25 -11.11 0.13 11.58
N PRO A 26 -11.26 1.47 11.49
CA PRO A 26 -12.46 2.16 11.98
C PRO A 26 -13.68 1.95 11.06
N GLY A 27 -13.53 1.27 9.94
CA GLY A 27 -14.61 0.99 9.02
C GLY A 27 -15.64 0.01 9.59
N PRO A 28 -16.81 -0.10 8.97
CA PRO A 28 -17.94 -0.90 9.47
C PRO A 28 -17.64 -2.40 9.56
N THR A 29 -16.64 -2.89 8.85
CA THR A 29 -16.22 -4.30 8.91
C THR A 29 -15.39 -4.63 10.13
N ALA A 30 -14.80 -3.60 10.80
CA ALA A 30 -13.89 -3.72 11.96
C ALA A 30 -12.82 -4.83 11.77
N GLN A 31 -12.37 -5.05 10.54
CA GLN A 31 -11.33 -6.02 10.22
C GLN A 31 -9.96 -5.41 10.56
N HIS A 32 -9.53 -5.59 11.80
CA HIS A 32 -8.19 -5.17 12.24
C HIS A 32 -7.11 -5.97 11.52
N ALA A 33 -5.96 -5.36 11.35
CA ALA A 33 -4.82 -5.98 10.68
C ALA A 33 -3.64 -6.13 11.65
N LEU A 34 -2.78 -7.10 11.38
CA LEU A 34 -1.53 -7.29 12.08
C LEU A 34 -0.39 -6.74 11.23
N GLN A 35 0.25 -5.67 11.69
CA GLN A 35 1.45 -5.13 11.06
C GLN A 35 2.68 -5.83 11.63
N ILE A 36 3.57 -6.26 10.74
CA ILE A 36 4.81 -6.95 11.08
C ILE A 36 6.01 -6.27 10.44
N ASP A 37 7.15 -6.31 11.14
CA ASP A 37 8.43 -5.91 10.59
C ASP A 37 8.90 -6.90 9.49
N PRO A 38 9.58 -6.43 8.43
CA PRO A 38 10.05 -7.30 7.36
C PRO A 38 11.01 -8.40 7.82
N ALA A 39 11.79 -8.18 8.88
CA ALA A 39 12.78 -9.14 9.36
C ALA A 39 12.16 -10.44 9.88
N HIS A 40 11.00 -10.35 10.51
CA HIS A 40 10.29 -11.51 11.09
C HIS A 40 9.12 -11.99 10.20
N ALA A 41 8.79 -11.27 9.12
CA ALA A 41 7.60 -11.52 8.32
C ALA A 41 7.53 -12.97 7.81
N ARG A 42 8.64 -13.52 7.32
CA ARG A 42 8.68 -14.90 6.81
C ARG A 42 8.47 -15.93 7.93
N ALA A 43 9.18 -15.81 9.03
CA ALA A 43 9.07 -16.77 10.15
C ALA A 43 7.67 -16.77 10.76
N VAL A 44 7.06 -15.59 10.90
CA VAL A 44 5.67 -15.45 11.36
C VAL A 44 4.71 -16.03 10.36
N ALA A 45 4.89 -15.78 9.06
CA ALA A 45 4.06 -16.33 7.99
C ALA A 45 4.10 -17.87 7.97
N GLU A 46 5.29 -18.46 8.09
CA GLU A 46 5.46 -19.92 8.21
C GLU A 46 4.70 -20.47 9.41
N PHE A 47 4.80 -19.81 10.58
CA PHE A 47 4.04 -20.20 11.76
C PHE A 47 2.52 -20.09 11.53
N LEU A 48 2.03 -19.00 10.95
CA LEU A 48 0.61 -18.82 10.67
C LEU A 48 0.04 -19.90 9.73
N ARG A 49 0.85 -20.36 8.77
CA ARG A 49 0.48 -21.45 7.86
C ARG A 49 0.48 -22.81 8.56
N ASP A 50 1.49 -23.10 9.38
CA ASP A 50 1.79 -24.44 9.89
C ASP A 50 1.16 -24.73 11.27
N ASP A 51 0.75 -23.68 12.01
CA ASP A 51 0.10 -23.84 13.30
C ASP A 51 -1.25 -24.56 13.19
N ASP A 52 -1.42 -25.66 13.92
CA ASP A 52 -2.61 -26.50 13.82
C ASP A 52 -3.91 -25.77 14.19
N ALA A 53 -3.85 -24.74 15.04
CA ALA A 53 -5.03 -23.98 15.43
C ALA A 53 -5.46 -22.97 14.36
N LEU A 54 -4.53 -22.47 13.54
CA LEU A 54 -4.77 -21.47 12.51
C LEU A 54 -4.88 -22.06 11.12
N ARG A 55 -3.83 -22.78 10.69
CA ARG A 55 -3.70 -23.37 9.35
C ARG A 55 -4.10 -22.37 8.25
N LEU A 56 -3.48 -21.19 8.26
CA LEU A 56 -3.72 -20.20 7.21
C LEU A 56 -3.01 -20.64 5.90
N ASP A 57 -3.62 -21.63 5.26
CA ASP A 57 -3.06 -22.35 4.12
C ASP A 57 -3.19 -21.61 2.79
N GLN A 58 -3.93 -20.49 2.76
CA GLN A 58 -4.14 -19.72 1.54
C GLN A 58 -3.95 -18.21 1.78
N CYS A 59 -3.13 -17.59 0.92
CA CYS A 59 -3.15 -16.14 0.67
C CYS A 59 -4.05 -15.89 -0.55
N SER A 60 -5.17 -15.23 -0.35
CA SER A 60 -6.14 -14.97 -1.41
C SER A 60 -5.85 -13.69 -2.18
N ASN A 61 -5.26 -12.70 -1.52
CA ASN A 61 -4.96 -11.41 -2.12
C ASN A 61 -3.72 -10.77 -1.51
N VAL A 62 -2.91 -10.14 -2.38
CA VAL A 62 -1.81 -9.26 -2.00
C VAL A 62 -1.99 -7.95 -2.73
N THR A 63 -1.99 -6.84 -2.00
CA THR A 63 -2.13 -5.51 -2.61
C THR A 63 -1.18 -4.50 -2.02
N GLY A 64 -0.72 -3.55 -2.85
CA GLY A 64 0.04 -2.40 -2.42
C GLY A 64 -0.86 -1.25 -1.97
N VAL A 65 -0.40 -0.45 -1.03
CA VAL A 65 -1.06 0.80 -0.61
C VAL A 65 -0.01 1.89 -0.53
N ASP A 66 -0.33 3.05 -1.09
CA ASP A 66 0.50 4.24 -1.00
C ASP A 66 -0.09 5.25 -0.02
N TRP A 67 0.68 5.55 1.04
CA TRP A 67 0.37 6.54 2.06
C TRP A 67 1.30 7.75 1.86
N PRO A 68 0.82 8.84 1.24
CA PRO A 68 1.62 10.06 1.10
C PRO A 68 1.87 10.73 2.45
N ASP A 69 2.81 11.68 2.46
CA ASP A 69 3.04 12.56 3.61
C ASP A 69 1.73 13.23 4.03
N ARG A 70 1.49 13.29 5.34
CA ARG A 70 0.25 13.83 5.89
C ARG A 70 0.54 14.82 7.00
N GLU A 71 -0.06 16.02 6.93
CA GLU A 71 -0.09 16.94 8.06
C GLU A 71 -1.16 16.48 9.07
N VAL A 72 -0.74 16.18 10.28
CA VAL A 72 -1.63 15.89 11.41
C VAL A 72 -1.64 17.07 12.35
N THR A 73 -2.84 17.53 12.69
CA THR A 73 -3.02 18.59 13.69
C THR A 73 -3.37 17.97 15.04
N GLU A 74 -2.44 18.02 15.97
CA GLU A 74 -2.67 17.58 17.35
C GLU A 74 -3.17 18.76 18.17
N SER A 75 -4.33 18.60 18.82
CA SER A 75 -4.92 19.60 19.73
C SER A 75 -4.61 19.19 21.17
N THR A 76 -3.73 19.90 21.83
CA THR A 76 -3.46 19.71 23.26
C THR A 76 -4.24 20.75 24.07
N LYS A 77 -5.15 20.30 24.94
CA LYS A 77 -5.87 21.14 25.88
C LYS A 77 -5.06 21.26 27.16
N THR A 78 -4.58 22.46 27.47
CA THR A 78 -3.85 22.76 28.71
C THR A 78 -4.68 23.70 29.54
N ALA A 79 -4.91 23.32 30.80
CA ALA A 79 -5.51 24.21 31.78
C ALA A 79 -4.46 25.26 32.21
N VAL A 80 -4.71 26.52 31.98
CA VAL A 80 -3.87 27.65 32.42
C VAL A 80 -4.60 28.36 33.57
N PRO A 81 -3.95 28.51 34.75
CA PRO A 81 -4.58 29.21 35.87
C PRO A 81 -4.88 30.64 35.51
N ASP A 82 -6.09 31.10 35.88
CA ASP A 82 -6.50 32.48 35.66
C ASP A 82 -5.77 33.41 36.64
N PRO A 83 -4.94 34.37 36.18
CA PRO A 83 -4.22 35.29 37.05
C PRO A 83 -5.12 36.17 37.94
N ALA A 84 -6.42 36.20 37.66
CA ALA A 84 -7.42 36.93 38.44
C ALA A 84 -8.13 36.06 39.52
N GLY A 85 -7.68 34.79 39.76
CA GLY A 85 -8.24 33.88 40.77
C GLY A 85 -9.58 33.25 40.37
N GLY A 86 -9.91 33.27 39.07
CA GLY A 86 -11.08 32.60 38.49
C GLY A 86 -10.80 31.12 38.16
N PRO A 87 -11.81 30.40 37.65
CA PRO A 87 -11.62 29.02 37.20
C PRO A 87 -10.61 28.93 36.04
N ASP A 88 -9.82 27.85 36.01
CA ASP A 88 -8.80 27.63 35.01
C ASP A 88 -9.34 27.75 33.60
N LYS A 89 -8.65 28.50 32.76
CA LYS A 89 -8.99 28.64 31.33
C LYS A 89 -8.33 27.50 30.52
N ILE A 90 -9.17 26.76 29.79
CA ILE A 90 -8.69 25.75 28.87
C ILE A 90 -8.19 26.45 27.61
N VAL A 91 -6.88 26.42 27.39
CA VAL A 91 -6.24 26.91 26.17
C VAL A 91 -5.96 25.70 25.25
N GLU A 92 -6.56 25.73 24.08
CA GLU A 92 -6.30 24.70 23.03
C GLU A 92 -5.10 25.13 22.18
N LYS A 93 -4.00 24.41 22.28
CA LYS A 93 -2.82 24.60 21.44
C LYS A 93 -2.85 23.58 20.30
N LYS A 94 -2.96 24.07 19.08
CA LYS A 94 -2.88 23.25 17.86
C LYS A 94 -1.44 23.21 17.39
N THR A 95 -0.87 22.02 17.32
CA THR A 95 0.49 21.78 16.78
C THR A 95 0.36 20.95 15.52
N LYS A 96 0.92 21.42 14.42
CA LYS A 96 0.99 20.68 13.17
C LYS A 96 2.25 19.81 13.18
N ARG A 97 2.09 18.55 12.88
CA ARG A 97 3.17 17.58 12.70
C ARG A 97 3.05 16.95 11.32
N LEU A 98 4.16 16.89 10.59
CA LEU A 98 4.23 16.13 9.35
C LEU A 98 4.53 14.66 9.68
N GLU A 99 3.63 13.77 9.29
CA GLU A 99 3.86 12.34 9.30
C GLU A 99 4.41 11.93 7.92
N PRO A 100 5.64 11.36 7.85
CA PRO A 100 6.21 10.95 6.59
C PRO A 100 5.42 9.79 5.99
N GLY A 101 5.27 9.83 4.69
CA GLY A 101 4.59 8.79 3.93
C GLY A 101 5.40 7.49 3.83
N TYR A 102 4.72 6.41 3.52
CA TYR A 102 5.28 5.08 3.34
C TYR A 102 4.46 4.28 2.33
N LEU A 103 5.03 3.19 1.85
CA LEU A 103 4.30 2.16 1.11
C LEU A 103 4.01 0.98 2.02
N GLU A 104 2.97 0.24 1.71
CA GLU A 104 2.53 -0.89 2.51
C GLU A 104 2.08 -2.04 1.60
N VAL A 105 2.36 -3.27 2.01
CA VAL A 105 1.85 -4.47 1.38
C VAL A 105 0.88 -5.16 2.32
N VAL A 106 -0.30 -5.48 1.83
CA VAL A 106 -1.41 -6.07 2.59
C VAL A 106 -1.72 -7.45 2.03
N TYR A 107 -1.68 -8.46 2.91
CA TYR A 107 -1.98 -9.86 2.60
C TYR A 107 -3.27 -10.29 3.28
N HIS A 108 -4.16 -10.95 2.54
CA HIS A 108 -5.39 -11.51 3.07
C HIS A 108 -5.25 -13.03 3.16
N LEU A 109 -5.15 -13.52 4.39
CA LEU A 109 -4.86 -14.92 4.69
C LEU A 109 -6.12 -15.65 5.15
N TYR A 110 -6.32 -16.85 4.62
CA TYR A 110 -7.46 -17.71 4.93
C TYR A 110 -7.00 -19.11 5.30
N SER A 111 -7.78 -19.77 6.13
CA SER A 111 -7.72 -21.20 6.34
C SER A 111 -8.86 -21.87 5.57
N ILE A 112 -8.53 -22.52 4.48
CA ILE A 112 -9.50 -23.32 3.72
C ILE A 112 -9.88 -24.57 4.52
N ALA A 113 -8.89 -25.22 5.13
CA ALA A 113 -9.11 -26.40 5.94
C ALA A 113 -10.05 -26.17 7.13
N ARG A 114 -10.02 -24.96 7.73
CA ARG A 114 -10.85 -24.59 8.88
C ARG A 114 -12.04 -23.69 8.53
N ARG A 115 -12.14 -23.26 7.27
CA ARG A 115 -13.16 -22.30 6.77
C ARG A 115 -13.17 -21.01 7.60
N GLN A 116 -11.98 -20.43 7.83
CA GLN A 116 -11.78 -19.24 8.66
C GLN A 116 -10.97 -18.18 7.90
N GLY A 117 -11.18 -16.94 8.24
CA GLY A 117 -10.47 -15.77 7.67
C GLY A 117 -11.42 -14.61 7.37
N PRO A 118 -10.87 -13.51 6.85
CA PRO A 118 -9.45 -13.27 6.65
C PRO A 118 -8.69 -12.91 7.94
N VAL A 119 -7.42 -13.28 8.00
CA VAL A 119 -6.42 -12.61 8.82
C VAL A 119 -5.66 -11.67 7.91
N ILE A 120 -5.62 -10.39 8.25
CA ILE A 120 -4.94 -9.37 7.44
C ILE A 120 -3.55 -9.14 8.02
N LEU A 121 -2.52 -9.45 7.23
CA LEU A 121 -1.12 -9.20 7.57
C LEU A 121 -0.60 -8.02 6.73
N ARG A 122 0.16 -7.11 7.36
CA ARG A 122 0.73 -5.94 6.68
C ARG A 122 2.24 -5.87 6.89
N GLN A 123 2.95 -5.49 5.84
CA GLN A 123 4.35 -5.10 5.90
C GLN A 123 4.46 -3.64 5.42
N ARG A 124 5.08 -2.80 6.25
CA ARG A 124 5.27 -1.37 5.95
C ARG A 124 6.72 -1.11 5.57
N THR A 125 6.93 -0.28 4.55
CA THR A 125 8.24 0.23 4.17
C THR A 125 8.68 1.39 5.07
N VAL A 126 9.97 1.70 5.07
CA VAL A 126 10.52 2.79 5.89
C VAL A 126 10.08 4.17 5.37
N ASN A 127 9.90 4.29 4.06
CA ASN A 127 9.53 5.53 3.36
C ASN A 127 8.88 5.20 2.01
N ARG A 128 8.71 6.20 1.14
CA ARG A 128 8.14 6.10 -0.21
C ARG A 128 9.18 6.13 -1.34
N SER A 129 10.46 5.88 -1.08
CA SER A 129 11.48 5.89 -2.13
C SER A 129 11.34 4.69 -3.10
N ASP A 130 12.08 4.72 -4.20
CA ASP A 130 12.07 3.66 -5.21
C ASP A 130 12.92 2.42 -4.81
N GLN A 131 13.57 2.47 -3.65
CA GLN A 131 14.43 1.38 -3.17
C GLN A 131 13.94 0.78 -1.84
N VAL A 132 12.65 0.89 -1.58
CA VAL A 132 12.06 0.30 -0.37
C VAL A 132 11.84 -1.20 -0.54
N THR A 133 12.09 -1.93 0.53
CA THR A 133 12.04 -3.39 0.53
C THR A 133 11.09 -3.92 1.61
N VAL A 134 10.44 -5.03 1.30
CA VAL A 134 9.74 -5.90 2.25
C VAL A 134 10.15 -7.34 2.02
N THR A 135 9.79 -8.24 2.92
CA THR A 135 10.09 -9.67 2.76
C THR A 135 9.01 -10.35 1.93
N SER A 136 9.42 -11.08 0.89
CA SER A 136 8.51 -11.89 0.09
C SER A 136 7.90 -13.04 0.91
N LEU A 137 6.60 -13.21 0.79
CA LEU A 137 5.86 -14.35 1.34
C LEU A 137 5.53 -15.42 0.29
N THR A 138 5.97 -15.24 -0.95
CA THR A 138 5.88 -16.27 -2.02
C THR A 138 6.44 -17.65 -1.60
N PRO A 139 7.57 -17.73 -0.85
CA PRO A 139 8.05 -19.01 -0.36
C PRO A 139 7.13 -19.72 0.63
N VAL A 140 6.22 -18.98 1.26
CA VAL A 140 5.23 -19.52 2.21
C VAL A 140 3.92 -19.86 1.49
N TRP A 141 3.42 -18.92 0.69
CA TRP A 141 2.21 -19.08 -0.12
C TRP A 141 2.52 -18.81 -1.58
N ARG A 142 2.56 -19.85 -2.39
CA ARG A 142 2.87 -19.69 -3.82
C ARG A 142 1.85 -18.82 -4.57
N SER A 143 0.65 -18.68 -4.05
CA SER A 143 -0.36 -17.76 -4.61
C SER A 143 0.05 -16.28 -4.58
N CYS A 144 1.05 -15.91 -3.77
CA CYS A 144 1.57 -14.54 -3.72
C CYS A 144 2.47 -14.17 -4.90
N GLU A 145 3.04 -15.16 -5.63
CA GLU A 145 4.09 -14.97 -6.64
C GLU A 145 3.76 -13.86 -7.65
N PHE A 146 2.63 -13.95 -8.32
CA PHE A 146 2.24 -12.95 -9.33
C PHE A 146 1.72 -11.66 -8.70
N GLN A 147 1.06 -11.76 -7.57
CA GLN A 147 0.50 -10.59 -6.87
C GLN A 147 1.61 -9.71 -6.25
N GLU A 148 2.68 -10.30 -5.72
CA GLU A 148 3.86 -9.54 -5.29
C GLU A 148 4.55 -8.86 -6.47
N ARG A 149 4.58 -9.49 -7.65
CA ARG A 149 5.07 -8.88 -8.89
C ARG A 149 4.20 -7.72 -9.34
N GLU A 150 2.86 -7.82 -9.22
CA GLU A 150 1.96 -6.69 -9.48
C GLU A 150 2.25 -5.52 -8.55
N VAL A 151 2.42 -5.78 -7.25
CA VAL A 151 2.76 -4.74 -6.28
C VAL A 151 4.13 -4.12 -6.57
N PHE A 152 5.12 -4.93 -6.93
CA PHE A 152 6.42 -4.42 -7.38
C PHE A 152 6.27 -3.54 -8.61
N ASP A 153 5.55 -3.98 -9.62
CA ASP A 153 5.38 -3.27 -10.88
C ASP A 153 4.67 -1.93 -10.70
N LEU A 154 3.56 -1.94 -9.95
CA LEU A 154 2.66 -0.79 -9.84
C LEU A 154 3.04 0.21 -8.73
N PHE A 155 3.73 -0.24 -7.67
CA PHE A 155 4.11 0.59 -6.52
C PHE A 155 5.63 0.73 -6.31
N GLY A 156 6.45 -0.11 -6.94
CA GLY A 156 7.91 -0.09 -6.80
C GLY A 156 8.45 -0.67 -5.50
N ILE A 157 7.66 -1.49 -4.81
CA ILE A 157 8.12 -2.18 -3.59
C ILE A 157 8.94 -3.40 -3.98
N GLN A 158 10.18 -3.47 -3.52
CA GLN A 158 11.07 -4.62 -3.75
C GLN A 158 10.75 -5.74 -2.75
N PHE A 159 10.64 -6.98 -3.24
CA PHE A 159 10.38 -8.16 -2.40
C PHE A 159 11.64 -9.01 -2.22
N THR A 160 12.26 -8.88 -1.05
CA THR A 160 13.46 -9.67 -0.73
C THR A 160 13.12 -11.15 -0.62
N GLY A 161 13.83 -11.99 -1.38
CA GLY A 161 13.61 -13.44 -1.41
C GLY A 161 12.50 -13.90 -2.35
N HIS A 162 11.95 -13.00 -3.19
CA HIS A 162 11.05 -13.40 -4.28
C HIS A 162 11.81 -14.20 -5.34
N PRO A 163 11.27 -15.32 -5.85
CA PRO A 163 11.99 -16.19 -6.78
C PRO A 163 12.20 -15.57 -8.18
N ASP A 164 11.29 -14.72 -8.65
CA ASP A 164 11.31 -14.15 -10.01
C ASP A 164 10.67 -12.75 -10.01
N LEU A 165 11.35 -11.76 -9.40
CA LEU A 165 10.84 -10.40 -9.27
C LEU A 165 11.11 -9.59 -10.55
N ARG A 166 10.10 -9.46 -11.39
CA ARG A 166 10.11 -8.69 -12.64
C ARG A 166 8.72 -8.12 -12.91
N ARG A 167 8.63 -7.11 -13.77
CA ARG A 167 7.33 -6.53 -14.16
C ARG A 167 6.39 -7.58 -14.76
N ILE A 168 5.10 -7.36 -14.64
CA ILE A 168 4.06 -8.29 -15.12
C ILE A 168 2.94 -7.60 -15.89
N LEU A 169 2.59 -6.37 -15.53
CA LEU A 169 1.52 -5.59 -16.16
C LEU A 169 2.07 -4.53 -17.10
N MET A 170 3.10 -3.81 -16.66
CA MET A 170 3.75 -2.80 -17.48
C MET A 170 4.86 -3.43 -18.32
N TRP A 171 5.19 -2.82 -19.46
CA TRP A 171 6.32 -3.24 -20.29
C TRP A 171 7.66 -2.89 -19.63
N ASP A 172 8.73 -3.54 -20.04
CA ASP A 172 10.04 -3.49 -19.36
C ASP A 172 10.62 -2.08 -19.24
N ASN A 173 10.40 -1.23 -20.25
CA ASN A 173 10.91 0.15 -20.29
C ASN A 173 9.93 1.19 -19.72
N PHE A 174 8.83 0.76 -19.11
CA PHE A 174 7.87 1.67 -18.50
C PHE A 174 8.52 2.49 -17.38
N GLN A 175 8.28 3.81 -17.37
CA GLN A 175 8.88 4.72 -16.40
C GLN A 175 7.96 4.92 -15.19
N GLY A 176 8.50 4.67 -13.99
CA GLY A 176 7.80 4.88 -12.74
C GLY A 176 6.84 3.76 -12.34
N HIS A 177 5.89 4.11 -11.47
CA HIS A 177 4.96 3.18 -10.83
C HIS A 177 3.55 3.80 -10.81
N PRO A 178 2.64 3.38 -11.70
CA PRO A 178 1.41 4.11 -12.02
C PRO A 178 0.36 4.12 -10.90
N MET A 179 0.48 3.25 -9.89
CA MET A 179 -0.45 3.23 -8.76
C MET A 179 0.00 4.09 -7.56
N ARG A 180 1.16 4.73 -7.64
CA ARG A 180 1.55 5.74 -6.65
C ARG A 180 0.72 7.00 -6.84
N LYS A 181 0.33 7.63 -5.74
CA LYS A 181 -0.50 8.85 -5.74
C LYS A 181 0.20 10.09 -6.30
N ASP A 182 1.51 10.08 -6.35
CA ASP A 182 2.35 11.14 -6.93
C ASP A 182 2.82 10.81 -8.36
N TYR A 183 2.34 9.72 -8.93
CA TYR A 183 2.65 9.40 -10.32
C TYR A 183 2.03 10.44 -11.25
N ALA A 184 2.87 11.01 -12.09
CA ALA A 184 2.46 11.91 -13.16
C ALA A 184 2.62 11.17 -14.49
N GLU A 185 1.54 11.01 -15.22
CA GLU A 185 1.56 10.43 -16.55
C GLU A 185 2.37 11.35 -17.50
N PRO A 186 3.38 10.82 -18.20
CA PRO A 186 4.10 11.60 -19.19
C PRO A 186 3.18 12.05 -20.34
N ASP A 187 3.40 13.27 -20.84
CA ASP A 187 2.59 13.87 -21.92
C ASP A 187 2.54 13.03 -23.21
N ASP A 188 3.53 12.17 -23.42
CA ASP A 188 3.59 11.27 -24.57
C ASP A 188 3.79 9.83 -24.09
N TYR A 189 2.71 9.22 -23.65
CA TYR A 189 2.70 7.85 -23.15
C TYR A 189 2.34 6.82 -24.21
N GLU A 190 2.11 7.25 -25.43
CA GLU A 190 1.92 6.30 -26.51
C GLU A 190 3.26 5.65 -26.84
N TRP A 191 3.39 4.40 -26.51
CA TRP A 191 4.48 3.53 -26.95
C TRP A 191 4.48 3.31 -28.47
N GLU A 192 3.68 4.05 -29.18
CA GLU A 192 3.80 4.13 -30.63
C GLU A 192 5.02 5.01 -30.95
N PRO A 193 5.91 4.58 -31.85
CA PRO A 193 7.09 5.37 -32.25
C PRO A 193 6.69 6.59 -33.09
N THR A 194 5.45 7.03 -32.96
CA THR A 194 4.86 8.14 -33.75
C THR A 194 4.44 9.22 -32.78
N PRO A 195 5.14 10.37 -32.71
CA PRO A 195 4.71 11.51 -31.94
C PRO A 195 3.27 11.89 -32.26
N HIS A 196 2.46 12.30 -31.28
CA HIS A 196 1.05 12.71 -31.44
C HIS A 196 0.86 13.74 -32.57
N GLY A 197 1.76 14.70 -32.70
CA GLY A 197 1.76 15.67 -33.81
C GLY A 197 1.75 15.00 -35.17
N THR A 198 2.45 13.90 -35.34
CA THR A 198 2.50 13.16 -36.61
C THR A 198 1.19 12.42 -36.93
N VAL A 199 0.47 11.97 -35.89
CA VAL A 199 -0.85 11.34 -36.06
C VAL A 199 -1.89 12.37 -36.49
N LEU A 200 -1.90 13.55 -35.85
CA LEU A 200 -2.76 14.67 -36.25
C LEU A 200 -2.45 15.18 -37.64
N GLU A 201 -1.18 15.33 -38.00
CA GLU A 201 -0.76 15.73 -39.35
C GLU A 201 -1.17 14.69 -40.40
N LYS A 202 -1.05 13.42 -40.12
CA LYS A 202 -1.53 12.34 -40.99
C LYS A 202 -3.05 12.35 -41.10
N ALA A 203 -3.77 12.55 -39.98
CA ALA A 203 -5.22 12.66 -39.99
C ALA A 203 -5.70 13.86 -40.84
N MET A 204 -5.09 15.04 -40.69
CA MET A 204 -5.38 16.21 -41.47
C MET A 204 -5.10 16.00 -42.98
N LYS A 205 -4.08 15.21 -43.30
CA LYS A 205 -3.75 14.89 -44.71
C LYS A 205 -4.76 13.93 -45.33
N HIS A 206 -5.29 12.98 -44.55
CA HIS A 206 -6.29 12.01 -45.05
C HIS A 206 -7.72 12.52 -44.98
N TYR A 207 -8.00 13.40 -44.03
CA TYR A 207 -9.31 14.04 -43.85
C TYR A 207 -9.13 15.58 -43.83
N PRO A 208 -8.81 16.20 -44.96
CA PRO A 208 -8.70 17.67 -45.03
C PRO A 208 -10.04 18.28 -44.61
N ALA A 209 -9.97 19.35 -43.83
CA ALA A 209 -11.17 20.09 -43.45
C ALA A 209 -11.95 20.47 -44.73
N ALA A 210 -13.25 20.30 -44.66
CA ALA A 210 -14.11 20.73 -45.78
C ALA A 210 -13.83 22.20 -46.07
N PRO A 211 -13.76 22.59 -47.35
CA PRO A 211 -13.58 24.00 -47.71
C PRO A 211 -14.68 24.82 -47.04
N ALA A 212 -14.30 25.93 -46.40
CA ALA A 212 -15.26 26.88 -45.86
C ALA A 212 -16.23 27.27 -46.96
N GLU A 213 -17.55 27.08 -46.75
CA GLU A 213 -18.56 27.59 -47.63
C GLU A 213 -18.38 29.12 -47.66
N GLU A 214 -18.04 29.68 -48.80
CA GLU A 214 -18.06 31.12 -49.02
C GLU A 214 -19.51 31.58 -48.78
N GLU A 215 -19.75 32.24 -47.64
CA GLU A 215 -21.01 32.97 -47.45
C GLU A 215 -21.16 33.95 -48.58
N GLY A 216 -22.03 33.57 -49.50
CA GLY A 216 -22.35 34.38 -50.69
C GLY A 216 -22.91 35.74 -50.28
N ALA A 217 -22.35 36.77 -50.89
CA ALA A 217 -22.80 38.16 -50.84
C ALA A 217 -24.20 38.32 -51.39
#